data_2222dcb560e82cac08b4b4d2047409bd
#
_entry.id   2222dcb560e82cac08b4b4d2047409bd
#
_cell.length_a   1.000
_cell.length_b   1.000
_cell.length_c   1.000
_cell.angle_alpha   90.00
_cell.angle_beta   90.00
_cell.angle_gamma   90.00
#
_symmetry.space_group_name_H-M   'P 1'
#
loop_
_entity.id
_entity.type
_entity.pdbx_description
1 polymer ?
#
loop_
_entity_poly.entity_id
_entity_poly.type
_entity_poly.pdbx_seq_one_letter_code
_entity_poly.pdbx_strand_id
1 'polypeptide(L)'
;MIAGPIGAGKTTFYDAHLKEAFPSVVPPIPQQRDAMLRERRSFVVEDLTVDTELLESARQAGYTTKVLFISTEDPNLNAGRILVRMSRGGQAVPLGTIPESYEEAMRSLPEARRHADDLLVYDNTPNGKGHRLVARFIAGELVKTTHSAPQWVREVFGRELLGETNLQERSSRGR
;
A
#
# COMPACT_ATOMS: atom_id res chain seq x y z
N MET A 1 4.53 -4.80 6.53
CA MET A 1 3.58 -3.68 6.78
C MET A 1 2.49 -3.69 5.73
N ILE A 2 1.25 -3.40 6.10
CA ILE A 2 0.15 -3.09 5.18
C ILE A 2 -0.14 -1.60 5.36
N ALA A 3 -0.04 -0.81 4.30
CA ALA A 3 -0.26 0.63 4.34
C ALA A 3 -1.27 1.08 3.26
N GLY A 4 -1.83 2.28 3.44
CA GLY A 4 -2.77 2.87 2.48
C GLY A 4 -3.94 3.58 3.17
N PRO A 5 -4.74 4.36 2.44
CA PRO A 5 -5.76 5.22 3.02
C PRO A 5 -6.90 4.46 3.71
N ILE A 6 -7.67 5.17 4.51
CA ILE A 6 -8.90 4.65 5.13
C ILE A 6 -9.86 4.17 4.02
N GLY A 7 -10.47 3.01 4.21
CA GLY A 7 -11.44 2.45 3.25
C GLY A 7 -10.84 1.79 2.00
N ALA A 8 -9.50 1.77 1.85
CA ALA A 8 -8.83 1.15 0.72
C ALA A 8 -8.95 -0.38 0.66
N GLY A 9 -9.31 -1.05 1.78
CA GLY A 9 -9.50 -2.50 1.85
C GLY A 9 -8.31 -3.27 2.43
N LYS A 10 -7.48 -2.63 3.24
CA LYS A 10 -6.32 -3.24 3.93
C LYS A 10 -6.70 -4.46 4.75
N THR A 11 -7.68 -4.32 5.64
CA THR A 11 -8.16 -5.41 6.51
C THR A 11 -8.73 -6.57 5.69
N THR A 12 -9.45 -6.28 4.60
CA THR A 12 -9.95 -7.32 3.67
C THR A 12 -8.79 -8.08 3.02
N PHE A 13 -7.74 -7.36 2.64
CA PHE A 13 -6.52 -7.97 2.10
C PHE A 13 -5.82 -8.85 3.13
N TYR A 14 -5.66 -8.35 4.36
CA TYR A 14 -5.06 -9.09 5.45
C TYR A 14 -5.83 -10.38 5.75
N ASP A 15 -7.15 -10.30 5.89
CA ASP A 15 -8.00 -11.47 6.16
C ASP A 15 -7.92 -12.54 5.06
N ALA A 16 -7.80 -12.10 3.80
CA ALA A 16 -7.77 -13.01 2.66
C ALA A 16 -6.39 -13.65 2.41
N HIS A 17 -5.29 -12.97 2.76
CA HIS A 17 -3.96 -13.36 2.28
C HIS A 17 -2.89 -13.54 3.36
N LEU A 18 -3.07 -12.98 4.54
CA LEU A 18 -2.01 -12.94 5.56
C LEU A 18 -2.42 -13.57 6.89
N LYS A 19 -3.69 -13.62 7.20
CA LYS A 19 -4.22 -14.02 8.51
C LYS A 19 -3.84 -15.45 8.91
N GLU A 20 -3.71 -16.34 7.95
CA GLU A 20 -3.29 -17.71 8.23
C GLU A 20 -1.84 -17.76 8.73
N ALA A 21 -0.93 -17.02 8.10
CA ALA A 21 0.48 -16.96 8.48
C ALA A 21 0.74 -16.03 9.67
N PHE A 22 -0.08 -14.99 9.82
CA PHE A 22 0.02 -13.98 10.88
C PHE A 22 -1.36 -13.80 11.52
N PRO A 23 -1.70 -14.57 12.56
CA PRO A 23 -3.04 -14.58 13.16
C PRO A 23 -3.49 -13.24 13.76
N SER A 24 -2.57 -12.33 14.03
CA SER A 24 -2.86 -11.00 14.56
C SER A 24 -1.99 -9.92 13.93
N VAL A 25 -2.57 -8.72 13.78
CA VAL A 25 -1.85 -7.49 13.43
C VAL A 25 -1.32 -6.86 14.71
N VAL A 26 -0.05 -6.47 14.72
CA VAL A 26 0.54 -5.74 15.86
C VAL A 26 0.03 -4.30 15.83
N PRO A 27 -0.58 -3.81 16.91
CA PRO A 27 -1.10 -2.45 16.97
C PRO A 27 0.00 -1.39 16.77
N PRO A 28 -0.38 -0.14 16.41
CA PRO A 28 0.57 0.98 16.30
C PRO A 28 0.98 1.52 17.68
N ILE A 29 1.44 0.61 18.55
CA ILE A 29 1.94 0.90 19.90
C ILE A 29 3.44 0.65 19.88
N PRO A 30 4.29 1.70 20.01
CA PRO A 30 5.75 1.58 19.88
C PRO A 30 6.33 0.45 20.72
N GLN A 31 5.94 0.33 21.99
CA GLN A 31 6.44 -0.69 22.90
C GLN A 31 6.18 -2.13 22.43
N GLN A 32 5.02 -2.37 21.77
CA GLN A 32 4.70 -3.69 21.22
C GLN A 32 5.50 -3.98 19.96
N ARG A 33 5.68 -2.99 19.08
CA ARG A 33 6.52 -3.09 17.88
C ARG A 33 7.97 -3.36 18.26
N ASP A 34 8.50 -2.63 19.25
CA ASP A 34 9.86 -2.84 19.80
C ASP A 34 10.04 -4.22 20.42
N ALA A 35 9.02 -4.74 21.10
CA ALA A 35 9.06 -6.10 21.63
C ALA A 35 9.19 -7.13 20.52
N MET A 36 8.40 -7.00 19.44
CA MET A 36 8.51 -7.88 18.26
C MET A 36 9.91 -7.84 17.65
N LEU A 37 10.48 -6.64 17.49
CA LEU A 37 11.84 -6.48 16.96
C LEU A 37 12.88 -7.16 17.82
N ARG A 38 12.82 -6.97 19.17
CA ARG A 38 13.74 -7.62 20.10
C ARG A 38 13.63 -9.15 20.11
N GLU A 39 12.40 -9.67 20.01
CA GLU A 39 12.14 -11.11 19.98
C GLU A 39 12.47 -11.76 18.64
N ARG A 40 12.84 -10.97 17.63
CA ARG A 40 13.12 -11.42 16.26
C ARG A 40 11.98 -12.26 15.63
N ARG A 41 10.74 -11.90 15.96
CA ARG A 41 9.55 -12.56 15.45
C ARG A 41 9.02 -11.81 14.23
N SER A 42 8.70 -12.53 13.17
CA SER A 42 7.99 -11.94 12.02
C SER A 42 6.60 -11.47 12.45
N PHE A 43 6.22 -10.27 12.02
CA PHE A 43 4.94 -9.67 12.38
C PHE A 43 4.36 -8.80 11.26
N VAL A 44 3.08 -8.53 11.34
CA VAL A 44 2.36 -7.61 10.45
C VAL A 44 1.89 -6.41 11.24
N VAL A 45 2.04 -5.23 10.67
CA VAL A 45 1.42 -3.99 11.14
C VAL A 45 0.51 -3.45 10.04
N GLU A 46 -0.58 -2.81 10.43
CA GLU A 46 -1.46 -2.06 9.53
C GLU A 46 -1.41 -0.58 9.91
N ASP A 47 -1.24 0.29 8.91
CA ASP A 47 -1.18 1.74 9.12
C ASP A 47 -1.84 2.50 7.95
N LEU A 48 -2.06 3.81 8.12
CA LEU A 48 -2.60 4.68 7.07
C LEU A 48 -1.51 5.14 6.11
N THR A 49 -0.30 5.31 6.61
CA THR A 49 0.88 5.75 5.87
C THR A 49 2.01 4.73 6.03
N VAL A 50 3.07 4.92 5.29
CA VAL A 50 4.27 4.10 5.47
C VAL A 50 5.09 4.64 6.63
N ASP A 51 5.29 3.81 7.65
CA ASP A 51 6.14 4.11 8.81
C ASP A 51 7.59 3.76 8.46
N THR A 52 8.34 4.77 7.97
CA THR A 52 9.74 4.61 7.56
C THR A 52 10.67 4.36 8.74
N GLU A 53 10.37 4.91 9.91
CA GLU A 53 11.17 4.69 11.14
C GLU A 53 11.08 3.22 11.58
N LEU A 54 9.89 2.63 11.51
CA LEU A 54 9.71 1.20 11.78
C LEU A 54 10.46 0.34 10.74
N LEU A 55 10.41 0.70 9.46
CA LEU A 55 11.12 -0.04 8.41
C LEU A 55 12.64 0.01 8.64
N GLU A 56 13.18 1.17 8.97
CA GLU A 56 14.62 1.33 9.27
C GLU A 56 15.03 0.55 10.53
N SER A 57 14.25 0.66 11.60
CA SER A 57 14.49 -0.08 12.85
C SER A 57 14.45 -1.61 12.62
N ALA A 58 13.50 -2.08 11.82
CA ALA A 58 13.41 -3.49 11.44
C ALA A 58 14.64 -3.94 10.63
N ARG A 59 15.08 -3.16 9.63
CA ARG A 59 16.28 -3.47 8.85
C ARG A 59 17.54 -3.51 9.71
N GLN A 60 17.71 -2.54 10.63
CA GLN A 60 18.81 -2.54 11.60
C GLN A 60 18.80 -3.76 12.51
N ALA A 61 17.61 -4.27 12.86
CA ALA A 61 17.44 -5.51 13.61
C ALA A 61 17.61 -6.79 12.76
N GLY A 62 17.91 -6.66 11.45
CA GLY A 62 18.17 -7.78 10.54
C GLY A 62 16.93 -8.39 9.91
N TYR A 63 15.80 -7.68 9.90
CA TYR A 63 14.60 -8.12 9.19
C TYR A 63 14.68 -7.81 7.69
N THR A 64 14.04 -8.64 6.89
CA THR A 64 13.61 -8.26 5.55
C THR A 64 12.26 -7.57 5.65
N THR A 65 12.17 -6.35 5.14
CA THR A 65 10.98 -5.52 5.22
C THR A 65 10.14 -5.62 3.95
N LYS A 66 8.83 -5.82 4.14
CA LYS A 66 7.88 -5.84 3.03
C LYS A 66 6.74 -4.86 3.29
N VAL A 67 6.46 -4.01 2.30
CA VAL A 67 5.32 -3.10 2.31
C VAL A 67 4.30 -3.54 1.27
N LEU A 68 3.06 -3.73 1.70
CA LEU A 68 1.88 -3.98 0.88
C LEU A 68 1.06 -2.70 0.91
N PHE A 69 1.18 -1.88 -0.13
CA PHE A 69 0.44 -0.63 -0.22
C PHE A 69 -0.84 -0.84 -1.01
N ILE A 70 -1.99 -0.54 -0.39
CA ILE A 70 -3.30 -0.79 -0.98
C ILE A 70 -4.04 0.53 -1.11
N SER A 71 -4.48 0.87 -2.32
CA SER A 71 -5.28 2.06 -2.56
C SER A 71 -6.36 1.83 -3.62
N THR A 72 -7.15 2.86 -3.83
CA THR A 72 -8.13 2.99 -4.91
C THR A 72 -7.81 4.21 -5.74
N GLU A 73 -8.45 4.35 -6.87
CA GLU A 73 -8.27 5.49 -7.79
C GLU A 73 -8.86 6.80 -7.25
N ASP A 74 -9.86 6.73 -6.35
CA ASP A 74 -10.61 7.90 -5.90
C ASP A 74 -10.97 7.78 -4.41
N PRO A 75 -10.67 8.80 -3.56
CA PRO A 75 -11.09 8.82 -2.16
C PRO A 75 -12.60 8.71 -1.96
N ASN A 76 -13.42 9.11 -2.94
CA ASN A 76 -14.88 8.94 -2.87
C ASN A 76 -15.30 7.47 -2.86
N LEU A 77 -14.56 6.58 -3.52
CA LEU A 77 -14.78 5.12 -3.42
C LEU A 77 -14.56 4.63 -1.99
N ASN A 78 -13.53 5.15 -1.34
CA ASN A 78 -13.22 4.83 0.05
C ASN A 78 -14.34 5.34 0.98
N ALA A 79 -14.81 6.56 0.76
CA ALA A 79 -15.93 7.14 1.51
C ALA A 79 -17.21 6.29 1.38
N GLY A 80 -17.57 5.90 0.17
CA GLY A 80 -18.71 5.02 -0.08
C GLY A 80 -18.62 3.69 0.68
N ARG A 81 -17.44 3.05 0.69
CA ARG A 81 -17.20 1.81 1.45
C ARG A 81 -17.34 1.99 2.95
N ILE A 82 -16.83 3.11 3.46
CA ILE A 82 -16.95 3.46 4.87
C ILE A 82 -18.41 3.67 5.27
N LEU A 83 -19.18 4.41 4.47
CA LEU A 83 -20.61 4.61 4.70
C LEU A 83 -21.37 3.29 4.75
N VAL A 84 -21.12 2.39 3.80
CA VAL A 84 -21.72 1.04 3.80
C VAL A 84 -21.34 0.25 5.04
N ARG A 85 -20.07 0.32 5.48
CA ARG A 85 -19.60 -0.34 6.69
C ARG A 85 -20.30 0.23 7.94
N MET A 86 -20.40 1.56 8.04
CA MET A 86 -21.07 2.23 9.15
C MET A 86 -22.57 1.88 9.21
N SER A 87 -23.26 1.81 8.08
CA SER A 87 -24.68 1.43 8.02
C SER A 87 -24.94 -0.01 8.49
N ARG A 88 -23.89 -0.85 8.52
CA ARG A 88 -23.93 -2.23 9.03
C ARG A 88 -23.40 -2.36 10.47
N GLY A 89 -23.29 -1.26 11.20
CA GLY A 89 -22.84 -1.24 12.60
C GLY A 89 -21.33 -1.20 12.77
N GLY A 90 -20.55 -0.93 11.70
CA GLY A 90 -19.11 -0.75 11.79
C GLY A 90 -18.72 0.58 12.45
N GLN A 91 -17.45 0.68 12.84
CA GLN A 91 -16.90 1.85 13.50
C GLN A 91 -17.15 3.14 12.70
N ALA A 92 -17.62 4.18 13.39
CA ALA A 92 -17.81 5.50 12.80
C ALA A 92 -16.46 6.15 12.46
N VAL A 93 -16.36 6.71 11.27
CA VAL A 93 -15.21 7.47 10.79
C VAL A 93 -15.71 8.82 10.32
N PRO A 94 -15.13 9.95 10.77
CA PRO A 94 -15.49 11.26 10.25
C PRO A 94 -15.19 11.33 8.75
N LEU A 95 -16.20 11.60 7.92
CA LEU A 95 -16.05 11.55 6.47
C LEU A 95 -15.04 12.58 5.94
N GLY A 96 -14.91 13.72 6.62
CA GLY A 96 -13.93 14.77 6.27
C GLY A 96 -12.46 14.33 6.38
N THR A 97 -12.17 13.30 7.19
CA THR A 97 -10.79 12.79 7.32
C THR A 97 -10.36 11.85 6.18
N ILE A 98 -11.29 11.42 5.33
CA ILE A 98 -11.00 10.45 4.28
C ILE A 98 -10.11 11.04 3.17
N PRO A 99 -10.41 12.25 2.62
CA PRO A 99 -9.52 12.89 1.64
C PRO A 99 -8.12 13.15 2.19
N GLU A 100 -8.01 13.66 3.43
CA GLU A 100 -6.73 13.89 4.09
C GLU A 100 -5.92 12.59 4.23
N SER A 101 -6.54 11.53 4.74
CA SER A 101 -5.91 10.21 4.84
C SER A 101 -5.46 9.68 3.48
N TYR A 102 -6.23 9.94 2.43
CA TYR A 102 -5.87 9.54 1.07
C TYR A 102 -4.61 10.27 0.59
N GLU A 103 -4.57 11.60 0.73
CA GLU A 103 -3.42 12.40 0.34
C GLU A 103 -2.16 12.06 1.15
N GLU A 104 -2.28 11.87 2.46
CA GLU A 104 -1.16 11.47 3.32
C GLU A 104 -0.60 10.10 2.93
N ALA A 105 -1.48 9.13 2.69
CA ALA A 105 -1.06 7.81 2.23
C ALA A 105 -0.31 7.90 0.89
N MET A 106 -0.83 8.67 -0.08
CA MET A 106 -0.18 8.86 -1.37
C MET A 106 1.19 9.52 -1.24
N ARG A 107 1.32 10.54 -0.37
CA ARG A 107 2.62 11.19 -0.09
C ARG A 107 3.64 10.26 0.54
N SER A 108 3.20 9.27 1.32
CA SER A 108 4.10 8.30 1.98
C SER A 108 4.61 7.19 1.04
N LEU A 109 3.93 6.95 -0.09
CA LEU A 109 4.23 5.82 -0.97
C LEU A 109 5.62 5.91 -1.66
N PRO A 110 6.12 7.07 -2.12
CA PRO A 110 7.48 7.18 -2.64
C PRO A 110 8.55 6.81 -1.62
N GLU A 111 8.31 7.10 -0.33
CA GLU A 111 9.23 6.73 0.75
C GLU A 111 9.24 5.21 0.99
N ALA A 112 8.09 4.53 0.84
CA ALA A 112 8.04 3.08 0.88
C ALA A 112 9.00 2.44 -0.13
N ARG A 113 9.09 3.00 -1.33
CA ARG A 113 10.01 2.54 -2.37
C ARG A 113 11.47 2.62 -1.95
N ARG A 114 11.85 3.65 -1.18
CA ARG A 114 13.24 3.87 -0.74
C ARG A 114 13.63 3.02 0.46
N HIS A 115 12.66 2.77 1.35
CA HIS A 115 12.92 2.18 2.67
C HIS A 115 12.54 0.70 2.79
N ALA A 116 11.67 0.18 1.91
CA ALA A 116 11.30 -1.23 1.93
C ALA A 116 12.23 -2.07 1.05
N ASP A 117 12.54 -3.30 1.49
CA ASP A 117 13.26 -4.26 0.66
C ASP A 117 12.35 -4.80 -0.46
N ASP A 118 11.04 -4.93 -0.20
CA ASP A 118 10.03 -5.37 -1.18
C ASP A 118 8.76 -4.52 -1.02
N LEU A 119 8.45 -3.70 -2.01
CA LEU A 119 7.22 -2.91 -2.08
C LEU A 119 6.29 -3.48 -3.14
N LEU A 120 5.08 -3.88 -2.73
CA LEU A 120 3.99 -4.31 -3.60
C LEU A 120 2.86 -3.28 -3.54
N VAL A 121 2.48 -2.76 -4.68
CA VAL A 121 1.43 -1.74 -4.83
C VAL A 121 0.19 -2.39 -5.43
N TYR A 122 -0.90 -2.34 -4.68
CA TYR A 122 -2.19 -2.93 -5.06
C TYR A 122 -3.25 -1.87 -5.33
N ASP A 123 -3.90 -1.98 -6.45
CA ASP A 123 -5.12 -1.24 -6.78
C ASP A 123 -6.34 -2.07 -6.38
N ASN A 124 -7.20 -1.48 -5.57
CA ASN A 124 -8.46 -2.05 -5.15
C ASN A 124 -9.66 -1.23 -5.65
N THR A 125 -9.49 -0.53 -6.77
CA THR A 125 -10.61 0.10 -7.47
C THR A 125 -11.61 -0.97 -7.92
N PRO A 126 -12.93 -0.79 -7.74
CA PRO A 126 -13.92 -1.80 -8.12
C PRO A 126 -13.86 -2.15 -9.60
N ASN A 127 -13.48 -3.38 -9.91
CA ASN A 127 -13.39 -3.92 -11.26
C ASN A 127 -13.82 -5.40 -11.34
N GLY A 128 -14.44 -5.91 -10.26
CA GLY A 128 -14.88 -7.31 -10.14
C GLY A 128 -13.73 -8.31 -9.92
N LYS A 129 -12.47 -7.87 -9.81
CA LYS A 129 -11.29 -8.74 -9.68
C LYS A 129 -10.59 -8.65 -8.32
N GLY A 130 -11.11 -7.84 -7.38
CA GLY A 130 -10.48 -7.61 -6.08
C GLY A 130 -9.15 -6.86 -6.17
N HIS A 131 -8.26 -7.09 -5.21
CA HIS A 131 -6.95 -6.44 -5.14
C HIS A 131 -6.05 -6.86 -6.31
N ARG A 132 -5.64 -5.91 -7.12
CA ARG A 132 -4.79 -6.12 -8.30
C ARG A 132 -3.38 -5.58 -8.05
N LEU A 133 -2.36 -6.42 -8.12
CA LEU A 133 -0.96 -5.98 -8.08
C LEU A 133 -0.66 -5.14 -9.34
N VAL A 134 -0.32 -3.88 -9.16
CA VAL A 134 -0.09 -2.92 -10.26
C VAL A 134 1.36 -2.50 -10.41
N ALA A 135 2.13 -2.53 -9.34
CA ALA A 135 3.59 -2.34 -9.39
C ALA A 135 4.27 -3.13 -8.26
N ARG A 136 5.51 -3.55 -8.49
CA ARG A 136 6.38 -4.13 -7.46
C ARG A 136 7.78 -3.58 -7.62
N PHE A 137 8.38 -3.19 -6.51
CA PHE A 137 9.76 -2.73 -6.42
C PHE A 137 10.53 -3.64 -5.45
N ILE A 138 11.75 -3.99 -5.81
CA ILE A 138 12.69 -4.69 -4.92
C ILE A 138 13.91 -3.81 -4.77
N ALA A 139 14.30 -3.50 -3.54
CA ALA A 139 15.40 -2.58 -3.22
C ALA A 139 15.30 -1.24 -3.99
N GLY A 140 14.08 -0.73 -4.15
CA GLY A 140 13.79 0.52 -4.86
C GLY A 140 13.71 0.41 -6.39
N GLU A 141 14.06 -0.73 -6.98
CA GLU A 141 14.03 -0.93 -8.43
C GLU A 141 12.71 -1.56 -8.89
N LEU A 142 12.12 -1.03 -9.96
CA LEU A 142 10.88 -1.56 -10.54
C LEU A 142 11.13 -2.93 -11.17
N VAL A 143 10.52 -3.98 -10.63
CA VAL A 143 10.65 -5.35 -11.15
C VAL A 143 9.39 -5.85 -11.85
N LYS A 144 8.23 -5.22 -11.58
CA LYS A 144 6.97 -5.57 -12.22
C LYS A 144 6.04 -4.37 -12.28
N THR A 145 5.38 -4.17 -13.42
CA THR A 145 4.25 -3.26 -13.57
C THR A 145 3.19 -3.88 -14.48
N THR A 146 1.95 -3.40 -14.38
CA THR A 146 0.89 -3.75 -15.34
C THR A 146 1.07 -2.92 -16.61
N HIS A 147 0.63 -3.45 -17.75
CA HIS A 147 0.73 -2.78 -19.06
C HIS A 147 -0.01 -1.41 -19.08
N SER A 148 -1.00 -1.25 -18.21
CA SER A 148 -1.72 0.01 -18.01
C SER A 148 -1.89 0.22 -16.50
N ALA A 149 -0.92 0.90 -15.91
CA ALA A 149 -1.00 1.26 -14.49
C ALA A 149 -2.16 2.26 -14.27
N PRO A 150 -2.89 2.18 -13.14
CA PRO A 150 -3.92 3.16 -12.78
C PRO A 150 -3.36 4.58 -12.75
N GLN A 151 -4.22 5.57 -12.97
CA GLN A 151 -3.80 6.98 -13.00
C GLN A 151 -3.08 7.39 -11.73
N TRP A 152 -3.59 7.04 -10.56
CA TRP A 152 -2.99 7.37 -9.27
C TRP A 152 -1.56 6.80 -9.11
N VAL A 153 -1.29 5.61 -9.65
CA VAL A 153 0.05 5.00 -9.63
C VAL A 153 1.02 5.80 -10.53
N ARG A 154 0.52 6.24 -11.71
CA ARG A 154 1.30 7.08 -12.63
C ARG A 154 1.59 8.47 -12.07
N GLU A 155 0.67 9.02 -11.29
CA GLU A 155 0.85 10.32 -10.61
C GLU A 155 1.91 10.23 -9.53
N VAL A 156 1.92 9.15 -8.75
CA VAL A 156 2.88 8.96 -7.65
C VAL A 156 4.29 8.64 -8.15
N PHE A 157 4.43 7.74 -9.10
CA PHE A 157 5.76 7.25 -9.53
C PHE A 157 6.27 7.88 -10.83
N GLY A 158 5.41 8.55 -11.58
CA GLY A 158 5.74 9.07 -12.91
C GLY A 158 5.72 7.98 -14.00
N ARG A 159 5.38 8.38 -15.22
CA ARG A 159 5.28 7.46 -16.37
C ARG A 159 6.61 6.86 -16.78
N GLU A 160 7.68 7.64 -16.68
CA GLU A 160 9.04 7.19 -17.02
C GLU A 160 9.48 6.01 -16.15
N LEU A 161 9.24 6.10 -14.85
CA LEU A 161 9.59 5.03 -13.92
C LEU A 161 8.81 3.73 -14.20
N LEU A 162 7.57 3.85 -14.69
CA LEU A 162 6.73 2.71 -15.04
C LEU A 162 6.99 2.15 -16.43
N GLY A 163 7.96 2.69 -17.18
CA GLY A 163 8.33 2.23 -18.52
C GLY A 163 7.31 2.57 -19.60
N GLU A 164 6.33 3.44 -19.33
CA GLU A 164 5.27 3.80 -20.28
C GLU A 164 5.73 4.77 -21.38
N THR A 165 6.87 5.44 -21.20
CA THR A 165 7.38 6.46 -22.14
C THR A 165 7.93 5.87 -23.44
N ASN A 166 8.33 4.60 -23.46
CA ASN A 166 9.02 3.98 -24.60
C ASN A 166 8.11 3.36 -25.66
N LEU A 167 6.79 3.29 -25.46
CA LEU A 167 5.88 2.65 -26.41
C LEU A 167 5.35 3.60 -27.49
N GLN A 168 5.23 4.90 -27.21
CA GLN A 168 4.81 5.89 -28.21
C GLN A 168 5.95 6.27 -29.17
N GLU A 169 7.21 6.31 -28.73
CA GLU A 169 8.34 6.61 -29.59
C GLU A 169 8.69 5.46 -30.56
N ARG A 170 8.45 4.21 -30.19
CA ARG A 170 8.68 3.06 -31.08
C ARG A 170 7.61 2.96 -32.18
N SER A 171 6.38 3.42 -31.91
CA SER A 171 5.29 3.44 -32.91
C SER A 171 5.44 4.57 -33.94
N SER A 172 6.15 5.66 -33.61
CA SER A 172 6.38 6.79 -34.52
C SER A 172 7.63 6.63 -35.41
N ARG A 173 8.56 5.72 -35.08
CA ARG A 173 9.77 5.43 -35.87
C ARG A 173 9.60 4.27 -36.87
N GLY A 174 8.42 3.68 -36.93
CA GLY A 174 8.09 2.55 -37.83
C GLY A 174 7.20 2.90 -39.01
N ARG A 175 7.24 4.17 -39.50
CA ARG A 175 6.58 4.57 -40.77
C ARG A 175 7.57 5.25 -41.68
#